data_e6d9b0b015f7b547754afa343cd5a493
#
_entry.id   e6d9b0b015f7b547754afa343cd5a493
#
_cell.length_a   1.000
_cell.length_b   1.000
_cell.length_c   1.000
_cell.angle_alpha   90.00
_cell.angle_beta   90.00
_cell.angle_gamma   90.00
#
_symmetry.space_group_name_H-M   'P 1'
#
loop_
_entity.id
_entity.type
_entity.pdbx_description
1 polymer ?
#
loop_
_entity_poly.entity_id
_entity_poly.type
_entity_poly.pdbx_seq_one_letter_code
_entity_poly.pdbx_strand_id
1 'polypeptide(L)'
;MEKSPIEVFGQWAEQGKDKGMEDNHRAAVAAMIAFSTTQRTLFSCIDAGCGSGWVVRLLAQQQHCQKAIGVDGAAAMIEKAKAIDPINDYYCEDLLKWKPAEKVDLVHSMEVFYYFENPDQLIAHIFKHWLKPQGRLIMGIDH
;
A
#
# COMPACT_ATOMS: atom_id res chain seq x y z
N MET A 1 22.67 12.57 8.65
CA MET A 1 22.20 11.79 7.48
C MET A 1 20.77 11.37 7.73
N GLU A 2 19.90 11.69 6.83
CA GLU A 2 18.50 11.30 6.93
C GLU A 2 18.36 9.79 6.69
N LYS A 3 17.49 9.16 7.47
CA LYS A 3 17.18 7.74 7.26
C LYS A 3 16.30 7.57 6.02
N SER A 4 16.48 6.47 5.30
CA SER A 4 15.60 6.12 4.20
C SER A 4 14.17 5.83 4.71
N PRO A 5 13.13 5.96 3.87
CA PRO A 5 11.78 5.56 4.27
C PRO A 5 11.70 4.13 4.77
N ILE A 6 12.45 3.21 4.14
CA ILE A 6 12.49 1.81 4.54
C ILE A 6 13.00 1.65 5.97
N GLU A 7 14.10 2.34 6.31
CA GLU A 7 14.67 2.29 7.66
C GLU A 7 13.72 2.84 8.71
N VAL A 8 13.07 3.97 8.42
CA VAL A 8 12.11 4.59 9.35
C VAL A 8 10.93 3.65 9.62
N PHE A 9 10.32 3.10 8.60
CA PHE A 9 9.18 2.20 8.78
C PHE A 9 9.56 0.89 9.44
N GLY A 10 10.76 0.37 9.17
CA GLY A 10 11.28 -0.80 9.87
C GLY A 10 11.39 -0.56 11.37
N GLN A 11 11.93 0.60 11.77
CA GLN A 11 12.02 0.99 13.18
C GLN A 11 10.66 1.16 13.82
N TRP A 12 9.69 1.70 13.10
CA TRP A 12 8.32 1.86 13.60
C TRP A 12 7.67 0.51 13.89
N ALA A 13 7.91 -0.49 13.04
CA ALA A 13 7.40 -1.84 13.27
C ALA A 13 7.95 -2.43 14.56
N GLU A 14 9.26 -2.27 14.80
CA GLU A 14 9.92 -2.75 16.01
C GLU A 14 9.41 -2.04 17.27
N GLN A 15 9.01 -0.79 17.15
CA GLN A 15 8.55 0.04 18.27
C GLN A 15 7.03 0.04 18.44
N GLY A 16 6.28 -0.63 17.54
CA GLY A 16 4.83 -0.64 17.59
C GLY A 16 4.15 0.61 17.07
N LYS A 17 4.88 1.54 16.44
CA LYS A 17 4.32 2.81 15.92
C LYS A 17 3.43 2.60 14.70
N ASP A 18 3.58 1.50 14.00
CA ASP A 18 2.73 1.13 12.87
C ASP A 18 1.26 1.04 13.28
N LYS A 19 0.98 0.55 14.49
CA LYS A 19 -0.39 0.49 14.99
C LYS A 19 -0.94 1.87 15.30
N GLY A 20 -0.12 2.79 15.79
CA GLY A 20 -0.51 4.18 15.98
C GLY A 20 -0.89 4.86 14.66
N MET A 21 -0.16 4.60 13.60
CA MET A 21 -0.50 5.08 12.26
C MET A 21 -1.83 4.52 11.78
N GLU A 22 -2.08 3.24 11.97
CA GLU A 22 -3.36 2.62 11.64
C GLU A 22 -4.53 3.35 12.33
N ASP A 23 -4.43 3.55 13.64
CA ASP A 23 -5.49 4.19 14.41
C ASP A 23 -5.72 5.64 13.98
N ASN A 24 -4.64 6.39 13.69
CA ASN A 24 -4.72 7.80 13.31
C ASN A 24 -5.28 8.01 11.90
N HIS A 25 -5.07 7.07 11.00
CA HIS A 25 -5.44 7.23 9.59
C HIS A 25 -6.67 6.42 9.17
N ARG A 26 -7.26 5.65 10.08
CA ARG A 26 -8.36 4.74 9.75
C ARG A 26 -9.52 5.42 9.06
N ALA A 27 -9.97 6.56 9.56
CA ALA A 27 -11.10 7.28 8.98
C ALA A 27 -10.79 7.80 7.57
N ALA A 28 -9.58 8.35 7.38
CA ALA A 28 -9.14 8.86 6.08
C ALA A 28 -9.03 7.72 5.06
N VAL A 29 -8.45 6.61 5.47
CA VAL A 29 -8.29 5.43 4.61
C VAL A 29 -9.65 4.83 4.26
N ALA A 30 -10.57 4.74 5.22
CA ALA A 30 -11.93 4.25 4.96
C ALA A 30 -12.63 5.09 3.89
N ALA A 31 -12.50 6.42 3.97
CA ALA A 31 -13.05 7.34 2.98
C ALA A 31 -12.41 7.15 1.60
N MET A 32 -11.08 6.96 1.55
CA MET A 32 -10.36 6.70 0.31
C MET A 32 -10.82 5.40 -0.34
N ILE A 33 -10.97 4.34 0.44
CA ILE A 33 -11.43 3.04 -0.06
C ILE A 33 -12.85 3.16 -0.59
N ALA A 34 -13.76 3.80 0.15
CA ALA A 34 -15.13 3.98 -0.27
C ALA A 34 -15.20 4.73 -1.61
N PHE A 35 -14.43 5.80 -1.75
CA PHE A 35 -14.36 6.58 -2.99
C PHE A 35 -13.82 5.76 -4.15
N SER A 36 -12.71 5.06 -3.94
CA SER A 36 -12.00 4.35 -5.01
C SER A 36 -12.71 3.09 -5.47
N THR A 37 -13.54 2.49 -4.61
CA THR A 37 -14.28 1.25 -4.94
C THR A 37 -15.71 1.51 -5.40
N THR A 38 -16.19 2.75 -5.32
CA THR A 38 -17.52 3.13 -5.83
C THR A 38 -17.61 2.82 -7.32
N GLN A 39 -18.70 2.22 -7.75
CA GLN A 39 -19.00 1.88 -9.13
C GLN A 39 -18.11 0.77 -9.74
N ARG A 40 -17.24 0.16 -8.95
CA ARG A 40 -16.46 -0.97 -9.45
C ARG A 40 -17.25 -2.26 -9.28
N THR A 41 -17.16 -3.14 -10.28
CA THR A 41 -17.77 -4.48 -10.21
C THR A 41 -16.78 -5.45 -9.58
N LEU A 42 -15.72 -5.79 -10.30
CA LEU A 42 -14.66 -6.67 -9.79
C LEU A 42 -13.34 -5.91 -9.91
N PHE A 43 -12.47 -6.04 -8.91
CA PHE A 43 -11.19 -5.34 -8.95
C PHE A 43 -10.11 -6.10 -8.20
N SER A 44 -8.87 -5.91 -8.64
CA SER A 44 -7.68 -6.27 -7.90
C SER A 44 -6.94 -5.00 -7.48
N CYS A 45 -6.17 -5.08 -6.42
CA CYS A 45 -5.51 -3.89 -5.87
C CYS A 45 -4.16 -4.19 -5.25
N ILE A 46 -3.35 -3.13 -5.16
CA ILE A 46 -2.06 -3.14 -4.47
C ILE A 46 -2.07 -1.97 -3.50
N ASP A 47 -1.63 -2.20 -2.27
CA ASP A 47 -1.31 -1.13 -1.32
C ASP A 47 0.19 -0.91 -1.33
N ALA A 48 0.62 0.22 -1.87
CA ALA A 48 2.03 0.60 -1.97
C ALA A 48 2.49 1.20 -0.64
N GLY A 49 3.53 0.63 -0.06
CA GLY A 49 3.98 1.00 1.28
C GLY A 49 3.02 0.48 2.34
N CYS A 50 2.69 -0.79 2.27
CA CYS A 50 1.59 -1.39 3.03
C CYS A 50 1.84 -1.52 4.54
N GLY A 51 3.09 -1.35 4.99
CA GLY A 51 3.43 -1.57 6.40
C GLY A 51 3.00 -2.95 6.87
N SER A 52 2.32 -3.01 8.00
CA SER A 52 1.84 -4.27 8.58
C SER A 52 0.57 -4.82 7.92
N GLY A 53 0.07 -4.17 6.87
CA GLY A 53 -0.98 -4.72 6.02
C GLY A 53 -2.42 -4.43 6.40
N TRP A 54 -2.66 -3.49 7.31
CA TRP A 54 -4.03 -3.21 7.74
C TRP A 54 -4.93 -2.69 6.61
N VAL A 55 -4.38 -1.90 5.69
CA VAL A 55 -5.12 -1.41 4.51
C VAL A 55 -5.38 -2.56 3.53
N VAL A 56 -4.41 -3.45 3.33
CA VAL A 56 -4.59 -4.64 2.50
C VAL A 56 -5.77 -5.47 3.02
N ARG A 57 -5.84 -5.67 4.34
CA ARG A 57 -6.93 -6.41 4.97
C ARG A 57 -8.29 -5.73 4.76
N LEU A 58 -8.34 -4.40 4.86
CA LEU A 58 -9.56 -3.63 4.60
C LEU A 58 -9.99 -3.73 3.14
N LEU A 59 -9.05 -3.59 2.21
CA LEU A 59 -9.32 -3.72 0.78
C LEU A 59 -9.83 -5.12 0.44
N ALA A 60 -9.22 -6.14 1.00
CA ALA A 60 -9.61 -7.53 0.76
C ALA A 60 -11.03 -7.84 1.23
N GLN A 61 -11.55 -7.07 2.19
CA GLN A 61 -12.91 -7.25 2.70
C GLN A 61 -13.97 -6.57 1.84
N GLN A 62 -13.58 -5.77 0.86
CA GLN A 62 -14.55 -5.11 -0.02
C GLN A 62 -15.26 -6.15 -0.90
N GLN A 63 -16.55 -5.92 -1.14
CA GLN A 63 -17.45 -6.89 -1.78
C GLN A 63 -16.94 -7.44 -3.11
N HIS A 64 -16.30 -6.60 -3.92
CA HIS A 64 -15.87 -6.99 -5.25
C HIS A 64 -14.36 -7.14 -5.39
N CYS A 65 -13.63 -7.18 -4.29
CA CYS A 65 -12.19 -7.36 -4.32
C CYS A 65 -11.85 -8.81 -4.62
N GLN A 66 -11.17 -9.05 -5.75
CA GLN A 66 -10.72 -10.37 -6.15
C GLN A 66 -9.36 -10.71 -5.58
N LYS A 67 -8.48 -9.72 -5.44
CA LYS A 67 -7.11 -9.91 -4.96
C LYS A 67 -6.58 -8.61 -4.38
N ALA A 68 -5.99 -8.69 -3.20
CA ALA A 68 -5.33 -7.58 -2.53
C ALA A 68 -3.89 -7.96 -2.25
N ILE A 69 -2.97 -7.07 -2.60
CA ILE A 69 -1.52 -7.27 -2.47
C ILE A 69 -0.95 -6.12 -1.67
N GLY A 70 -0.03 -6.41 -0.77
CA GLY A 70 0.76 -5.40 -0.07
C GLY A 70 2.21 -5.46 -0.52
N VAL A 71 2.85 -4.32 -0.69
CA VAL A 71 4.27 -4.23 -0.98
C VAL A 71 4.90 -3.13 -0.13
N ASP A 72 6.05 -3.43 0.46
CA ASP A 72 6.78 -2.52 1.32
C ASP A 72 8.26 -2.89 1.31
N GLY A 73 9.12 -1.89 1.39
CA GLY A 73 10.56 -2.14 1.42
C GLY A 73 11.09 -2.56 2.79
N ALA A 74 10.31 -2.42 3.85
CA ALA A 74 10.74 -2.75 5.21
C ALA A 74 10.42 -4.20 5.55
N ALA A 75 11.48 -5.03 5.68
CA ALA A 75 11.33 -6.46 5.95
C ALA A 75 10.57 -6.75 7.24
N ALA A 76 10.80 -5.98 8.29
CA ALA A 76 10.11 -6.16 9.58
C ALA A 76 8.60 -5.94 9.44
N MET A 77 8.19 -4.98 8.63
CA MET A 77 6.77 -4.72 8.34
C MET A 77 6.13 -5.88 7.59
N ILE A 78 6.81 -6.39 6.58
CA ILE A 78 6.29 -7.50 5.78
C ILE A 78 6.21 -8.79 6.59
N GLU A 79 7.19 -9.07 7.44
CA GLU A 79 7.13 -10.22 8.35
C GLU A 79 5.92 -10.13 9.28
N LYS A 80 5.67 -8.94 9.83
CA LYS A 80 4.51 -8.70 10.69
C LYS A 80 3.21 -8.87 9.91
N ALA A 81 3.14 -8.33 8.70
CA ALA A 81 1.96 -8.47 7.84
C ALA A 81 1.64 -9.93 7.56
N LYS A 82 2.64 -10.72 7.18
CA LYS A 82 2.46 -12.15 6.89
C LYS A 82 2.05 -12.95 8.12
N ALA A 83 2.55 -12.58 9.30
CA ALA A 83 2.18 -13.25 10.54
C ALA A 83 0.71 -13.00 10.91
N ILE A 84 0.23 -11.77 10.70
CA ILE A 84 -1.16 -11.40 10.98
C ILE A 84 -2.11 -11.97 9.92
N ASP A 85 -1.68 -11.94 8.65
CA ASP A 85 -2.54 -12.24 7.51
C ASP A 85 -1.85 -13.27 6.58
N PRO A 86 -2.13 -14.56 6.77
CA PRO A 86 -1.56 -15.59 5.90
C PRO A 86 -2.31 -15.76 4.57
N ILE A 87 -3.36 -15.00 4.32
CA ILE A 87 -4.24 -15.19 3.16
C ILE A 87 -3.82 -14.31 1.98
N ASN A 88 -3.62 -13.01 2.23
CA ASN A 88 -3.25 -12.07 1.17
C ASN A 88 -1.75 -12.11 0.89
N ASP A 89 -1.35 -11.60 -0.27
CA ASP A 89 0.04 -11.64 -0.70
C ASP A 89 0.79 -10.38 -0.26
N TYR A 90 1.97 -10.57 0.32
CA TYR A 90 2.83 -9.47 0.77
C TYR A 90 4.24 -9.66 0.23
N TYR A 91 4.80 -8.59 -0.33
CA TYR A 91 6.13 -8.60 -0.95
C TYR A 91 7.03 -7.55 -0.30
N CYS A 92 8.24 -7.97 0.09
CA CYS A 92 9.28 -7.05 0.56
C CYS A 92 10.13 -6.66 -0.65
N GLU A 93 9.86 -5.48 -1.21
CA GLU A 93 10.49 -5.05 -2.45
C GLU A 93 10.67 -3.53 -2.48
N ASP A 94 11.61 -3.08 -3.30
CA ASP A 94 11.77 -1.67 -3.61
C ASP A 94 10.62 -1.24 -4.54
N LEU A 95 9.81 -0.28 -4.08
CA LEU A 95 8.64 0.17 -4.83
C LEU A 95 9.00 0.72 -6.20
N LEU A 96 10.19 1.30 -6.36
CA LEU A 96 10.63 1.89 -7.64
C LEU A 96 11.07 0.84 -8.65
N LYS A 97 11.29 -0.40 -8.23
CA LYS A 97 11.81 -1.46 -9.09
C LYS A 97 10.85 -2.63 -9.24
N TRP A 98 10.04 -2.88 -8.25
CA TRP A 98 9.14 -4.03 -8.25
C TRP A 98 8.04 -3.90 -9.31
N LYS A 99 7.68 -5.04 -9.88
CA LYS A 99 6.58 -5.15 -10.84
C LYS A 99 5.73 -6.35 -10.45
N PRO A 100 4.41 -6.18 -10.35
CA PRO A 100 3.55 -7.33 -10.07
C PRO A 100 3.52 -8.30 -11.25
N ALA A 101 3.20 -9.56 -10.97
CA ALA A 101 3.03 -10.57 -12.01
C ALA A 101 1.88 -10.22 -12.96
N GLU A 102 0.81 -9.63 -12.41
CA GLU A 102 -0.33 -9.15 -13.19
C GLU A 102 -0.66 -7.72 -12.76
N LYS A 103 -1.03 -6.90 -13.72
CA LYS A 103 -1.46 -5.53 -13.44
C LYS A 103 -2.79 -5.52 -12.72
N VAL A 104 -3.04 -4.48 -11.95
CA VAL A 104 -4.22 -4.35 -11.11
C VAL A 104 -5.09 -3.16 -11.53
N ASP A 105 -6.30 -3.13 -11.00
CA ASP A 105 -7.28 -2.07 -11.27
C ASP A 105 -7.05 -0.84 -10.39
N LEU A 106 -6.54 -1.03 -9.18
CA LEU A 106 -6.42 0.01 -8.17
C LEU A 106 -5.09 -0.10 -7.44
N VAL A 107 -4.38 1.01 -7.33
CA VAL A 107 -3.25 1.15 -6.42
C VAL A 107 -3.61 2.18 -5.37
N HIS A 108 -3.46 1.80 -4.11
CA HIS A 108 -3.70 2.62 -2.96
C HIS A 108 -2.37 2.93 -2.28
N SER A 109 -2.20 4.13 -1.75
CA SER A 109 -1.03 4.47 -0.95
C SER A 109 -1.37 5.56 0.05
N MET A 110 -0.99 5.38 1.31
CA MET A 110 -1.23 6.35 2.37
C MET A 110 0.08 6.73 3.04
N GLU A 111 0.38 8.03 3.08
CA GLU A 111 1.54 8.57 3.79
C GLU A 111 2.90 8.08 3.28
N VAL A 112 3.01 7.71 2.00
CA VAL A 112 4.22 7.10 1.44
C VAL A 112 4.95 8.03 0.49
N PHE A 113 4.23 8.71 -0.40
CA PHE A 113 4.84 9.42 -1.52
C PHE A 113 5.76 10.56 -1.11
N TYR A 114 5.47 11.26 -0.02
CA TYR A 114 6.31 12.38 0.39
C TYR A 114 7.65 11.97 0.99
N TYR A 115 7.85 10.68 1.25
CA TYR A 115 9.17 10.18 1.67
C TYR A 115 10.13 9.99 0.49
N PHE A 116 9.65 10.08 -0.75
CA PHE A 116 10.48 9.95 -1.94
C PHE A 116 10.93 11.34 -2.40
N GLU A 117 12.22 11.45 -2.82
CA GLU A 117 12.73 12.71 -3.37
C GLU A 117 12.03 13.08 -4.66
N ASN A 118 11.73 12.07 -5.49
CA ASN A 118 11.05 12.25 -6.77
C ASN A 118 9.81 11.36 -6.82
N PRO A 119 8.70 11.77 -6.16
CA PRO A 119 7.49 10.96 -6.15
C PRO A 119 6.91 10.73 -7.55
N ASP A 120 7.17 11.63 -8.50
CA ASP A 120 6.77 11.47 -9.89
C ASP A 120 7.38 10.24 -10.55
N GLN A 121 8.59 9.82 -10.16
CA GLN A 121 9.18 8.57 -10.66
C GLN A 121 8.38 7.35 -10.20
N LEU A 122 7.95 7.35 -8.94
CA LEU A 122 7.13 6.26 -8.42
C LEU A 122 5.77 6.23 -9.11
N ILE A 123 5.14 7.39 -9.28
CA ILE A 123 3.86 7.51 -9.99
C ILE A 123 3.98 6.95 -11.41
N ALA A 124 5.03 7.36 -12.14
CA ALA A 124 5.25 6.88 -13.50
C ALA A 124 5.46 5.36 -13.55
N HIS A 125 6.23 4.81 -12.61
CA HIS A 125 6.48 3.38 -12.52
C HIS A 125 5.18 2.60 -12.26
N ILE A 126 4.33 3.11 -11.36
CA ILE A 126 3.04 2.51 -11.05
C ILE A 126 2.15 2.49 -12.29
N PHE A 127 2.00 3.62 -12.98
CA PHE A 127 1.15 3.67 -14.18
C PHE A 127 1.68 2.80 -15.31
N LYS A 128 2.99 2.70 -15.46
CA LYS A 128 3.59 1.90 -16.52
C LYS A 128 3.54 0.40 -16.24
N HIS A 129 3.80 -0.01 -14.99
CA HIS A 129 4.07 -1.42 -14.68
C HIS A 129 3.03 -2.07 -13.76
N TRP A 130 2.27 -1.31 -12.96
CA TRP A 130 1.36 -1.89 -11.98
C TRP A 130 -0.10 -1.81 -12.40
N LEU A 131 -0.51 -0.74 -13.08
CA LEU A 131 -1.91 -0.46 -13.38
C LEU A 131 -2.32 -0.92 -14.77
N LYS A 132 -3.50 -1.52 -14.85
CA LYS A 132 -4.18 -1.79 -16.12
C LYS A 132 -4.54 -0.45 -16.79
N PRO A 133 -4.79 -0.44 -18.13
CA PRO A 133 -5.41 0.73 -18.76
C PRO A 133 -6.70 1.09 -18.01
N GLN A 134 -6.90 2.37 -17.75
CA GLN A 134 -8.02 2.89 -16.95
C GLN A 134 -7.96 2.55 -15.45
N GLY A 135 -6.88 1.95 -14.99
CA GLY A 135 -6.65 1.74 -13.57
C GLY A 135 -6.47 3.07 -12.83
N ARG A 136 -6.66 3.05 -11.52
CA ARG A 136 -6.61 4.25 -10.68
C ARG A 136 -5.55 4.14 -9.61
N LEU A 137 -4.84 5.25 -9.39
CA LEU A 137 -3.98 5.43 -8.23
C LEU A 137 -4.68 6.42 -7.30
N ILE A 138 -4.87 6.01 -6.05
CA ILE A 138 -5.36 6.89 -5.01
C ILE A 138 -4.31 6.96 -3.90
N MET A 139 -3.95 8.18 -3.52
CA MET A 139 -2.96 8.39 -2.46
C MET A 139 -3.46 9.43 -1.47
N GLY A 140 -3.13 9.21 -0.21
CA GLY A 140 -3.45 10.11 0.87
C GLY A 140 -2.20 10.67 1.51
N ILE A 141 -2.27 11.96 1.86
CA ILE A 141 -1.23 12.66 2.59
C ILE A 141 -1.93 13.38 3.73
N ASP A 142 -1.44 13.14 4.95
CA ASP A 142 -1.96 13.81 6.13
C ASP A 142 -1.15 15.10 6.37
N HIS A 143 -1.83 16.16 6.71
CA HIS A 143 -1.18 17.45 6.98
C HIS A 143 -1.20 17.80 8.46
#